data_b6ab3f442ba33eb2cbd1c93d446f0dc1
#
_entry.id   b6ab3f442ba33eb2cbd1c93d446f0dc1
#
_cell.length_a   1.000
_cell.length_b   1.000
_cell.length_c   1.000
_cell.angle_alpha   90.00
_cell.angle_beta   90.00
_cell.angle_gamma   90.00
#
_symmetry.space_group_name_H-M   'P 1'
#
loop_
_entity.id
_entity.type
_entity.pdbx_description
1 polymer ?
#
loop_
_entity_poly.entity_id
_entity_poly.type
_entity_poly.pdbx_seq_one_letter_code
_entity_poly.pdbx_strand_id
1 'polypeptide(L)'
;MRLGSKSPAAHRSAQDLGRFGLGLKTATFSQCKRLSVISKHNDIISARCWDLDVIIESNKWCLIKNVDQEYIEKVQQLKSGTLVVWEKLDRVISDKDHKAEHNFNNKKNILRNHLALTFHRFIESGRLCIKIGGVAVEPWNPFLPHKNGDFKKELPPESMCGGKIRIHGMVMPHRNYFTDAEYKDAGFRRGWTQMQGFYIYRGDRLLTAGGWLGLKPDGTTMLQEHHYDLGRICVDISNDYDFDWDIDIKKSKATPPDYLRETLGRIAKRIRKMAYDTYSYRGTQKPLKKKSGKVYIPLWNTVKERNGKLFYSINSSHPYIKDVLENTDIETAAKIKLLLKLIAETIPAESIGFEISKSESKKFSSPYETEPEEYSRVKDELVQSFVRQGMSEDEAKEQVEFILNL
;
A
#
# COMPACT_ATOMS: atom_id res chain seq x y z
N MET A 1 25.19 -24.53 -19.50
CA MET A 1 23.83 -24.14 -19.08
C MET A 1 22.87 -25.34 -19.24
N ARG A 2 22.54 -26.05 -18.16
CA ARG A 2 21.56 -27.16 -18.18
C ARG A 2 20.19 -26.62 -17.83
N LEU A 3 19.12 -27.18 -18.41
CA LEU A 3 17.75 -26.96 -17.98
C LEU A 3 17.56 -27.68 -16.63
N GLY A 4 17.28 -26.93 -15.54
CA GLY A 4 17.04 -27.55 -14.23
C GLY A 4 18.30 -28.19 -13.62
N SER A 5 19.32 -27.41 -13.27
CA SER A 5 20.59 -27.94 -12.73
C SER A 5 20.49 -28.54 -11.33
N LYS A 6 19.48 -28.18 -10.55
CA LYS A 6 19.20 -28.74 -9.21
C LYS A 6 17.70 -29.05 -9.08
N SER A 7 17.37 -30.19 -8.47
CA SER A 7 15.98 -30.53 -8.15
C SER A 7 15.35 -29.44 -7.27
N PRO A 8 14.07 -29.11 -7.48
CA PRO A 8 13.32 -28.25 -6.56
C PRO A 8 13.26 -28.77 -5.12
N ALA A 9 13.35 -30.10 -4.93
CA ALA A 9 13.38 -30.79 -3.65
C ALA A 9 14.77 -30.81 -2.97
N ALA A 10 15.84 -30.37 -3.66
CA ALA A 10 17.17 -30.38 -3.09
C ALA A 10 17.26 -29.35 -1.96
N HIS A 11 17.92 -29.72 -0.85
CA HIS A 11 18.19 -28.82 0.27
C HIS A 11 18.97 -27.59 -0.22
N ARG A 12 18.54 -26.41 0.23
CA ARG A 12 19.13 -25.11 -0.13
C ARG A 12 19.40 -24.30 1.13
N SER A 13 20.39 -23.43 1.07
CA SER A 13 20.65 -22.51 2.17
C SER A 13 19.45 -21.57 2.40
N ALA A 14 19.26 -21.11 3.62
CA ALA A 14 18.19 -20.18 3.98
C ALA A 14 18.24 -18.86 3.17
N GLN A 15 19.41 -18.51 2.62
CA GLN A 15 19.63 -17.30 1.84
C GLN A 15 19.42 -17.50 0.33
N ASP A 16 19.26 -18.76 -0.14
CA ASP A 16 19.09 -19.05 -1.56
C ASP A 16 17.70 -18.65 -2.06
N LEU A 17 17.62 -17.63 -2.89
CA LEU A 17 16.38 -17.19 -3.56
C LEU A 17 16.00 -18.09 -4.75
N GLY A 18 16.92 -18.92 -5.25
CA GLY A 18 16.68 -19.85 -6.34
C GLY A 18 15.87 -21.07 -5.89
N ARG A 19 14.93 -21.58 -6.72
CA ARG A 19 14.20 -22.83 -6.44
C ARG A 19 14.23 -23.79 -7.63
N PHE A 20 13.84 -23.35 -8.81
CA PHE A 20 13.59 -24.22 -9.96
C PHE A 20 14.74 -24.29 -10.95
N GLY A 21 15.71 -23.36 -10.93
CA GLY A 21 16.80 -23.29 -11.89
C GLY A 21 16.39 -22.95 -13.33
N LEU A 22 15.13 -22.56 -13.54
CA LEU A 22 14.54 -22.27 -14.85
C LEU A 22 14.39 -20.78 -15.14
N GLY A 23 14.38 -19.92 -14.12
CA GLY A 23 13.95 -18.51 -14.20
C GLY A 23 14.63 -17.70 -15.30
N LEU A 24 15.98 -17.72 -15.39
CA LEU A 24 16.71 -16.99 -16.42
C LEU A 24 16.29 -17.42 -17.83
N LYS A 25 16.16 -18.73 -18.07
CA LYS A 25 15.92 -19.27 -19.41
C LYS A 25 14.48 -19.04 -19.85
N THR A 26 13.52 -19.32 -18.98
CA THR A 26 12.10 -19.11 -19.31
C THR A 26 11.76 -17.62 -19.45
N ALA A 27 12.32 -16.77 -18.60
CA ALA A 27 12.15 -15.32 -18.72
C ALA A 27 12.74 -14.78 -20.02
N THR A 28 13.97 -15.21 -20.36
CA THR A 28 14.65 -14.77 -21.58
C THR A 28 13.86 -15.14 -22.84
N PHE A 29 13.54 -16.41 -23.04
CA PHE A 29 12.88 -16.87 -24.26
C PHE A 29 11.39 -16.49 -24.32
N SER A 30 10.85 -15.91 -23.28
CA SER A 30 9.57 -15.22 -23.34
C SER A 30 9.67 -13.79 -23.89
N GLN A 31 10.91 -13.27 -24.14
CA GLN A 31 11.12 -11.87 -24.54
C GLN A 31 12.04 -11.72 -25.78
N CYS A 32 12.92 -12.69 -26.03
CA CYS A 32 13.89 -12.63 -27.12
C CYS A 32 14.20 -14.02 -27.67
N LYS A 33 14.79 -14.07 -28.87
CA LYS A 33 15.22 -15.32 -29.50
C LYS A 33 16.70 -15.66 -29.26
N ARG A 34 17.53 -14.67 -28.91
CA ARG A 34 18.96 -14.88 -28.69
C ARG A 34 19.37 -14.40 -27.30
N LEU A 35 20.06 -15.29 -26.57
CA LEU A 35 20.59 -15.05 -25.22
C LEU A 35 22.08 -15.27 -25.21
N SER A 36 22.86 -14.23 -24.96
CA SER A 36 24.32 -14.34 -24.69
C SER A 36 24.57 -14.11 -23.21
N VAL A 37 25.36 -14.98 -22.60
CA VAL A 37 25.80 -14.90 -21.19
C VAL A 37 27.30 -14.99 -21.14
N ILE A 38 27.92 -13.93 -20.63
CA ILE A 38 29.38 -13.80 -20.46
C ILE A 38 29.67 -13.58 -18.99
N SER A 39 30.48 -14.41 -18.37
CA SER A 39 30.78 -14.33 -16.95
C SER A 39 32.26 -14.37 -16.70
N LYS A 40 32.77 -13.50 -15.82
CA LYS A 40 34.14 -13.48 -15.32
C LYS A 40 34.18 -13.85 -13.86
N HIS A 41 34.98 -14.85 -13.52
CA HIS A 41 35.25 -15.26 -12.15
C HIS A 41 36.70 -15.73 -12.03
N ASN A 42 37.43 -15.25 -11.04
CA ASN A 42 38.86 -15.53 -10.85
C ASN A 42 39.68 -15.37 -12.17
N ASP A 43 39.48 -14.24 -12.84
CA ASP A 43 40.09 -13.87 -14.13
C ASP A 43 39.77 -14.79 -15.32
N ILE A 44 39.00 -15.83 -15.13
CA ILE A 44 38.52 -16.71 -16.19
C ILE A 44 37.22 -16.17 -16.77
N ILE A 45 37.20 -15.92 -18.08
CA ILE A 45 36.02 -15.51 -18.81
C ILE A 45 35.39 -16.72 -19.50
N SER A 46 34.09 -16.91 -19.28
CA SER A 46 33.29 -17.93 -19.94
C SER A 46 32.13 -17.30 -20.67
N ALA A 47 31.97 -17.58 -21.95
CA ALA A 47 30.88 -17.06 -22.77
C ALA A 47 30.05 -18.20 -23.39
N ARG A 48 28.74 -18.05 -23.45
CA ARG A 48 27.82 -19.01 -24.10
C ARG A 48 26.64 -18.25 -24.67
N CYS A 49 26.17 -18.69 -25.82
CA CYS A 49 24.99 -18.11 -26.45
C CYS A 49 23.99 -19.22 -26.84
N TRP A 50 22.72 -18.97 -26.67
CA TRP A 50 21.62 -19.70 -27.28
C TRP A 50 20.90 -18.81 -28.29
N ASP A 51 20.69 -19.34 -29.51
CA ASP A 51 19.93 -18.72 -30.55
C ASP A 51 18.87 -19.71 -31.03
N LEU A 52 17.60 -19.36 -30.86
CA LEU A 52 16.48 -20.22 -31.19
C LEU A 52 16.39 -20.47 -32.70
N ASP A 53 16.77 -19.51 -33.53
CA ASP A 53 16.75 -19.69 -35.00
C ASP A 53 17.77 -20.77 -35.39
N VAL A 54 18.99 -20.75 -34.82
CA VAL A 54 20.00 -21.77 -35.05
C VAL A 54 19.58 -23.16 -34.54
N ILE A 55 18.90 -23.20 -33.40
CA ILE A 55 18.34 -24.45 -32.84
C ILE A 55 17.28 -25.05 -33.77
N ILE A 56 16.39 -24.21 -34.31
CA ILE A 56 15.33 -24.63 -35.24
C ILE A 56 15.94 -25.13 -36.56
N GLU A 57 16.86 -24.35 -37.15
CA GLU A 57 17.54 -24.72 -38.41
C GLU A 57 18.34 -26.01 -38.31
N SER A 58 19.11 -26.18 -37.22
CA SER A 58 19.93 -27.34 -37.01
C SER A 58 19.20 -28.56 -36.49
N ASN A 59 17.93 -28.39 -36.03
CA ASN A 59 17.15 -29.37 -35.29
C ASN A 59 17.89 -30.02 -34.11
N LYS A 60 18.85 -29.27 -33.50
CA LYS A 60 19.66 -29.73 -32.38
C LYS A 60 19.71 -28.70 -31.28
N TRP A 61 19.60 -29.16 -30.04
CA TRP A 61 19.76 -28.32 -28.86
C TRP A 61 21.25 -27.97 -28.66
N CYS A 62 21.73 -27.01 -29.40
CA CYS A 62 23.16 -26.63 -29.41
C CYS A 62 23.40 -25.32 -28.63
N LEU A 63 24.60 -25.21 -28.11
CA LEU A 63 25.12 -24.05 -27.38
C LEU A 63 26.29 -23.46 -28.15
N ILE A 64 26.13 -22.22 -28.58
CA ILE A 64 27.14 -21.47 -29.33
C ILE A 64 28.22 -20.99 -28.36
N LYS A 65 29.51 -21.26 -28.68
CA LYS A 65 30.64 -20.80 -27.87
C LYS A 65 31.11 -19.41 -28.28
N ASN A 66 31.00 -19.07 -29.54
CA ASN A 66 31.41 -17.76 -30.05
C ASN A 66 30.35 -16.73 -29.75
N VAL A 67 30.73 -15.69 -29.02
CA VAL A 67 29.93 -14.55 -28.64
C VAL A 67 30.64 -13.31 -29.13
N ASP A 68 29.90 -12.23 -29.42
CA ASP A 68 30.50 -11.00 -29.93
C ASP A 68 31.62 -10.47 -29.03
N GLN A 69 32.71 -10.09 -29.64
CA GLN A 69 33.93 -9.65 -28.95
C GLN A 69 33.68 -8.43 -28.05
N GLU A 70 32.82 -7.53 -28.49
CA GLU A 70 32.41 -6.36 -27.70
C GLU A 70 31.86 -6.73 -26.30
N TYR A 71 31.08 -7.81 -26.20
CA TYR A 71 30.55 -8.27 -24.92
C TYR A 71 31.62 -8.88 -24.01
N ILE A 72 32.62 -9.54 -24.61
CA ILE A 72 33.77 -10.07 -23.88
C ILE A 72 34.60 -8.93 -23.29
N GLU A 73 34.86 -7.90 -24.07
CA GLU A 73 35.64 -6.72 -23.66
C GLU A 73 34.95 -5.97 -22.50
N LYS A 74 33.61 -5.81 -22.54
CA LYS A 74 32.86 -5.21 -21.45
C LYS A 74 33.02 -5.98 -20.14
N VAL A 75 33.01 -7.31 -20.18
CA VAL A 75 33.17 -8.15 -19.00
C VAL A 75 34.65 -8.23 -18.54
N GLN A 76 35.60 -8.11 -19.46
CA GLN A 76 37.01 -8.11 -19.16
C GLN A 76 37.43 -6.96 -18.23
N GLN A 77 36.76 -5.80 -18.34
CA GLN A 77 36.99 -4.63 -17.49
C GLN A 77 36.48 -4.81 -16.04
N LEU A 78 35.63 -5.81 -15.79
CA LEU A 78 35.13 -6.11 -14.46
C LEU A 78 36.14 -6.93 -13.66
N LYS A 79 36.20 -6.75 -12.33
CA LYS A 79 36.91 -7.68 -11.43
C LYS A 79 36.26 -9.06 -11.44
N SER A 80 34.93 -9.09 -11.30
CA SER A 80 34.07 -10.27 -11.36
C SER A 80 32.67 -9.82 -11.75
N GLY A 81 31.91 -10.67 -12.43
CA GLY A 81 30.55 -10.33 -12.81
C GLY A 81 30.02 -11.12 -13.99
N THR A 82 28.76 -10.88 -14.33
CA THR A 82 28.08 -11.53 -15.45
C THR A 82 27.33 -10.51 -16.27
N LEU A 83 27.55 -10.51 -17.58
CA LEU A 83 26.79 -9.78 -18.58
C LEU A 83 25.78 -10.74 -19.21
N VAL A 84 24.53 -10.35 -19.22
CA VAL A 84 23.42 -11.05 -19.88
C VAL A 84 22.89 -10.14 -20.98
N VAL A 85 22.94 -10.60 -22.22
CA VAL A 85 22.51 -9.83 -23.39
C VAL A 85 21.31 -10.52 -24.05
N TRP A 86 20.26 -9.77 -24.27
CA TRP A 86 19.07 -10.19 -25.02
C TRP A 86 19.09 -9.52 -26.39
N GLU A 87 19.08 -10.34 -27.41
CA GLU A 87 19.08 -9.92 -28.82
C GLU A 87 17.91 -10.55 -29.54
N LYS A 88 17.54 -10.02 -30.68
CA LYS A 88 16.35 -10.45 -31.45
C LYS A 88 15.10 -10.39 -30.57
N LEU A 89 14.86 -9.21 -29.97
CA LEU A 89 13.68 -8.98 -29.14
C LEU A 89 12.42 -9.07 -30.00
N ASP A 90 11.50 -9.94 -29.63
CA ASP A 90 10.26 -10.20 -30.41
C ASP A 90 8.98 -9.85 -29.67
N ARG A 91 9.06 -9.56 -28.34
CA ARG A 91 7.91 -9.26 -27.50
C ARG A 91 8.03 -7.97 -26.67
N VAL A 92 9.24 -7.56 -26.36
CA VAL A 92 9.47 -6.34 -25.58
C VAL A 92 9.25 -5.10 -26.44
N ILE A 93 9.74 -5.17 -27.68
CA ILE A 93 9.64 -4.10 -28.70
C ILE A 93 9.06 -4.77 -29.96
N SER A 94 8.13 -4.10 -30.62
CA SER A 94 7.60 -4.53 -31.91
C SER A 94 7.93 -3.45 -32.95
N ASP A 95 8.47 -3.87 -34.09
CA ASP A 95 8.74 -2.99 -35.24
C ASP A 95 7.49 -2.34 -35.81
N LYS A 96 6.32 -2.91 -35.49
CA LYS A 96 4.99 -2.39 -35.90
C LYS A 96 4.43 -1.33 -34.96
N ASP A 97 5.10 -1.06 -33.83
CA ASP A 97 4.59 -0.14 -32.82
C ASP A 97 5.16 1.27 -33.04
N HIS A 98 4.34 2.15 -33.59
CA HIS A 98 4.70 3.58 -33.79
C HIS A 98 5.01 4.34 -32.49
N LYS A 99 4.74 3.74 -31.31
CA LYS A 99 5.06 4.30 -29.99
C LYS A 99 6.05 3.40 -29.22
N ALA A 100 6.87 2.65 -29.92
CA ALA A 100 7.77 1.63 -29.33
C ALA A 100 8.64 2.21 -28.21
N GLU A 101 9.24 3.39 -28.41
CA GLU A 101 10.08 4.05 -27.39
C GLU A 101 9.27 4.46 -26.16
N HIS A 102 8.11 5.06 -26.33
CA HIS A 102 7.21 5.45 -25.25
C HIS A 102 6.77 4.22 -24.44
N ASN A 103 6.36 3.16 -25.14
CA ASN A 103 5.93 1.91 -24.51
C ASN A 103 7.07 1.21 -23.78
N PHE A 104 8.29 1.27 -24.32
CA PHE A 104 9.49 0.76 -23.65
C PHE A 104 9.81 1.53 -22.37
N ASN A 105 9.73 2.87 -22.40
CA ASN A 105 9.93 3.71 -21.24
C ASN A 105 8.87 3.46 -20.15
N ASN A 106 7.62 3.23 -20.53
CA ASN A 106 6.57 2.82 -19.59
C ASN A 106 6.88 1.46 -18.95
N LYS A 107 7.34 0.48 -19.73
CA LYS A 107 7.79 -0.82 -19.19
C LYS A 107 8.96 -0.68 -18.21
N LYS A 108 9.93 0.22 -18.50
CA LYS A 108 11.02 0.53 -17.55
C LYS A 108 10.50 1.07 -16.23
N ASN A 109 9.51 1.96 -16.26
CA ASN A 109 8.89 2.51 -15.05
C ASN A 109 8.13 1.46 -14.25
N ILE A 110 7.38 0.58 -14.92
CA ILE A 110 6.69 -0.57 -14.28
C ILE A 110 7.73 -1.49 -13.62
N LEU A 111 8.81 -1.79 -14.32
CA LEU A 111 9.90 -2.61 -13.81
C LEU A 111 10.56 -1.96 -12.58
N ARG A 112 10.86 -0.66 -12.63
CA ARG A 112 11.45 0.10 -11.52
C ARG A 112 10.60 -0.04 -10.25
N ASN A 113 9.28 0.16 -10.36
CA ASN A 113 8.39 0.04 -9.20
C ASN A 113 8.30 -1.39 -8.69
N HIS A 114 8.22 -2.37 -9.59
CA HIS A 114 8.21 -3.77 -9.19
C HIS A 114 9.47 -4.13 -8.41
N LEU A 115 10.64 -3.69 -8.86
CA LEU A 115 11.91 -3.95 -8.18
C LEU A 115 12.03 -3.16 -6.86
N ALA A 116 11.58 -1.90 -6.83
CA ALA A 116 11.52 -1.08 -5.63
C ALA A 116 10.73 -1.74 -4.50
N LEU A 117 9.57 -2.32 -4.83
CA LEU A 117 8.71 -3.02 -3.87
C LEU A 117 9.25 -4.43 -3.53
N THR A 118 9.64 -5.21 -4.54
CA THR A 118 9.99 -6.63 -4.37
C THR A 118 11.30 -6.81 -3.58
N PHE A 119 12.27 -5.93 -3.80
CA PHE A 119 13.60 -6.02 -3.23
C PHE A 119 13.92 -4.92 -2.20
N HIS A 120 12.90 -4.21 -1.70
CA HIS A 120 13.13 -3.08 -0.81
C HIS A 120 14.01 -3.43 0.40
N ARG A 121 13.82 -4.59 1.05
CA ARG A 121 14.63 -5.01 2.21
C ARG A 121 16.12 -5.20 1.86
N PHE A 122 16.41 -5.70 0.66
CA PHE A 122 17.79 -5.84 0.20
C PHE A 122 18.43 -4.50 -0.12
N ILE A 123 17.65 -3.58 -0.72
CA ILE A 123 18.15 -2.25 -1.10
C ILE A 123 18.33 -1.41 0.18
N GLU A 124 17.37 -1.38 1.08
CA GLU A 124 17.44 -0.67 2.37
C GLU A 124 18.61 -1.13 3.24
N SER A 125 18.91 -2.43 3.22
CA SER A 125 20.05 -3.00 3.98
C SER A 125 21.41 -2.85 3.27
N GLY A 126 21.46 -2.23 2.08
CA GLY A 126 22.68 -2.08 1.30
C GLY A 126 23.22 -3.38 0.69
N ARG A 127 22.52 -4.51 0.85
CA ARG A 127 22.95 -5.82 0.27
C ARG A 127 22.80 -5.89 -1.25
N LEU A 128 21.99 -5.01 -1.82
CA LEU A 128 21.71 -4.97 -3.26
C LEU A 128 21.56 -3.53 -3.73
N CYS A 129 22.25 -3.19 -4.83
CA CYS A 129 22.02 -1.96 -5.56
C CYS A 129 21.51 -2.31 -6.96
N ILE A 130 20.32 -1.83 -7.31
CA ILE A 130 19.72 -2.03 -8.64
C ILE A 130 19.76 -0.70 -9.38
N LYS A 131 20.24 -0.72 -10.64
CA LYS A 131 20.21 0.47 -11.52
C LYS A 131 19.45 0.16 -12.81
N ILE A 132 18.64 1.09 -13.27
CA ILE A 132 17.94 1.01 -14.55
C ILE A 132 18.31 2.24 -15.37
N GLY A 133 19.01 2.03 -16.49
CA GLY A 133 19.55 3.12 -17.30
C GLY A 133 20.51 4.02 -16.51
N GLY A 134 21.36 3.44 -15.66
CA GLY A 134 22.32 4.14 -14.81
C GLY A 134 21.74 4.75 -13.51
N VAL A 135 20.41 4.89 -13.40
CA VAL A 135 19.74 5.49 -12.25
C VAL A 135 19.38 4.42 -11.20
N ALA A 136 19.78 4.64 -9.96
CA ALA A 136 19.45 3.73 -8.86
C ALA A 136 17.93 3.62 -8.66
N VAL A 137 17.50 2.42 -8.25
CA VAL A 137 16.12 2.14 -7.84
C VAL A 137 16.03 2.41 -6.34
N GLU A 138 15.23 3.40 -5.97
CA GLU A 138 14.93 3.68 -4.57
C GLU A 138 13.97 2.62 -4.00
N PRO A 139 14.21 2.12 -2.78
CA PRO A 139 13.35 1.13 -2.16
C PRO A 139 12.01 1.75 -1.77
N TRP A 140 10.93 1.00 -1.96
CA TRP A 140 9.63 1.38 -1.44
C TRP A 140 9.13 0.35 -0.44
N ASN A 141 9.14 0.72 0.85
CA ASN A 141 8.77 -0.16 1.94
C ASN A 141 7.27 -0.02 2.25
N PRO A 142 6.47 -1.10 2.10
CA PRO A 142 5.03 -1.03 2.33
C PRO A 142 4.65 -0.71 3.78
N PHE A 143 5.56 -0.84 4.72
CA PHE A 143 5.29 -0.58 6.14
C PHE A 143 5.69 0.83 6.59
N LEU A 144 6.12 1.70 5.69
CA LEU A 144 6.41 3.11 5.92
C LEU A 144 7.25 3.36 7.20
N PRO A 145 8.47 2.84 7.31
CA PRO A 145 9.27 2.94 8.53
C PRO A 145 9.61 4.38 8.91
N HIS A 146 9.64 5.31 7.95
CA HIS A 146 9.86 6.73 8.18
C HIS A 146 8.68 7.45 8.88
N LYS A 147 7.52 6.81 8.94
CA LYS A 147 6.33 7.29 9.67
C LYS A 147 6.15 6.52 11.00
N ASN A 148 7.24 6.02 11.58
CA ASN A 148 7.20 5.39 12.91
C ASN A 148 6.93 6.45 13.99
N GLY A 149 6.10 6.08 14.97
CA GLY A 149 5.70 6.93 16.09
C GLY A 149 4.37 6.47 16.66
N ASP A 150 3.81 7.24 17.59
CA ASP A 150 2.57 6.94 18.32
C ASP A 150 1.32 6.74 17.44
N PHE A 151 1.44 7.05 16.15
CA PHE A 151 0.34 7.01 15.18
C PHE A 151 0.16 5.65 14.51
N LYS A 152 1.18 4.79 14.53
CA LYS A 152 1.15 3.46 13.95
C LYS A 152 0.77 2.45 15.03
N LYS A 153 -0.26 1.67 14.77
CA LYS A 153 -0.70 0.62 15.71
C LYS A 153 -0.21 -0.72 15.23
N GLU A 154 0.33 -1.52 16.14
CA GLU A 154 0.90 -2.83 15.83
C GLU A 154 0.30 -3.91 16.74
N LEU A 155 0.16 -5.12 16.20
CA LEU A 155 -0.09 -6.31 17.00
C LEU A 155 1.25 -6.91 17.45
N PRO A 156 1.30 -7.53 18.62
CA PRO A 156 2.47 -8.33 19.00
C PRO A 156 2.80 -9.34 17.88
N PRO A 157 4.08 -9.47 17.50
CA PRO A 157 4.48 -10.46 16.50
C PRO A 157 4.18 -11.87 16.97
N GLU A 158 3.61 -12.69 16.09
CA GLU A 158 3.37 -14.11 16.34
C GLU A 158 4.40 -14.96 15.58
N SER A 159 4.97 -15.98 16.27
CA SER A 159 5.91 -16.92 15.67
C SER A 159 5.30 -18.32 15.68
N MET A 160 5.40 -19.01 14.56
CA MET A 160 4.87 -20.35 14.36
C MET A 160 5.95 -21.30 13.83
N CYS A 161 5.69 -22.61 13.89
CA CYS A 161 6.58 -23.62 13.35
C CYS A 161 8.04 -23.49 13.85
N GLY A 162 8.23 -23.30 15.17
CA GLY A 162 9.56 -23.12 15.75
C GLY A 162 10.28 -21.84 15.32
N GLY A 163 9.54 -20.75 15.05
CA GLY A 163 10.10 -19.46 14.65
C GLY A 163 10.37 -19.31 13.14
N LYS A 164 10.07 -20.35 12.35
CA LYS A 164 10.30 -20.36 10.90
C LYS A 164 9.24 -19.57 10.09
N ILE A 165 8.09 -19.31 10.70
CA ILE A 165 7.05 -18.42 10.17
C ILE A 165 6.83 -17.32 11.20
N ARG A 166 6.98 -16.07 10.80
CA ARG A 166 6.74 -14.90 11.65
C ARG A 166 5.68 -14.02 11.00
N ILE A 167 4.72 -13.60 11.82
CA ILE A 167 3.58 -12.81 11.37
C ILE A 167 3.53 -11.54 12.22
N HIS A 168 3.46 -10.39 11.56
CA HIS A 168 3.37 -9.09 12.23
C HIS A 168 2.32 -8.21 11.55
N GLY A 169 1.25 -7.92 12.28
CA GLY A 169 0.15 -7.09 11.81
C GLY A 169 0.32 -5.63 12.24
N MET A 170 0.08 -4.70 11.31
CA MET A 170 0.23 -3.26 11.52
C MET A 170 -0.93 -2.50 10.90
N VAL A 171 -1.26 -1.37 11.51
CA VAL A 171 -2.19 -0.39 10.94
C VAL A 171 -1.42 0.89 10.68
N MET A 172 -1.42 1.32 9.42
CA MET A 172 -0.74 2.54 8.99
C MET A 172 -1.39 3.78 9.61
N PRO A 173 -0.65 4.88 9.73
CA PRO A 173 -1.19 6.14 10.24
C PRO A 173 -2.38 6.61 9.39
N HIS A 174 -3.32 7.31 10.03
CA HIS A 174 -4.43 7.95 9.33
C HIS A 174 -3.92 9.04 8.37
N ARG A 175 -4.70 9.34 7.30
CA ARG A 175 -4.36 10.34 6.27
C ARG A 175 -3.91 11.70 6.85
N ASN A 176 -4.45 12.13 7.98
CA ASN A 176 -4.12 13.41 8.62
C ASN A 176 -2.64 13.55 9.05
N TYR A 177 -1.90 12.44 9.07
CA TYR A 177 -0.45 12.43 9.37
C TYR A 177 0.44 12.50 8.14
N PHE A 178 -0.16 12.74 6.97
CA PHE A 178 0.52 12.85 5.68
C PHE A 178 0.15 14.17 5.01
N THR A 179 1.09 14.75 4.30
CA THR A 179 0.78 15.72 3.23
C THR A 179 0.14 14.99 2.05
N ASP A 180 -0.51 15.70 1.14
CA ASP A 180 -1.14 15.08 -0.04
C ASP A 180 -0.12 14.33 -0.91
N ALA A 181 1.09 14.86 -1.05
CA ALA A 181 2.18 14.22 -1.79
C ALA A 181 2.66 12.92 -1.10
N GLU A 182 2.90 12.96 0.20
CA GLU A 182 3.28 11.78 0.99
C GLU A 182 2.20 10.72 1.00
N TYR A 183 0.92 11.11 1.10
CA TYR A 183 -0.20 10.17 1.08
C TYR A 183 -0.31 9.45 -0.26
N LYS A 184 -0.14 10.18 -1.37
CA LYS A 184 -0.13 9.63 -2.71
C LYS A 184 1.04 8.65 -2.89
N ASP A 185 2.24 9.01 -2.43
CA ASP A 185 3.41 8.14 -2.48
C ASP A 185 3.25 6.89 -1.61
N ALA A 186 2.71 7.03 -0.40
CA ALA A 186 2.44 5.93 0.53
C ALA A 186 1.36 4.95 0.04
N GLY A 187 0.47 5.36 -0.85
CA GLY A 187 -0.45 4.50 -1.60
C GLY A 187 0.24 3.72 -2.71
N PHE A 188 1.50 4.05 -3.00
CA PHE A 188 2.23 3.55 -4.15
C PHE A 188 1.44 3.82 -5.45
N ARG A 189 1.78 3.15 -6.56
CA ARG A 189 1.04 3.33 -7.82
C ARG A 189 -0.28 2.57 -7.90
N ARG A 190 -0.53 1.67 -6.95
CA ARG A 190 -1.76 0.84 -6.90
C ARG A 190 -2.86 1.47 -6.08
N GLY A 191 -2.57 2.53 -5.32
CA GLY A 191 -3.48 3.14 -4.36
C GLY A 191 -3.60 2.35 -3.05
N TRP A 192 -4.08 3.00 -2.02
CA TRP A 192 -4.17 2.45 -0.66
C TRP A 192 -4.99 1.17 -0.60
N THR A 193 -6.13 1.12 -1.30
CA THR A 193 -7.03 -0.03 -1.30
C THR A 193 -6.36 -1.30 -1.82
N GLN A 194 -5.54 -1.17 -2.87
CA GLN A 194 -4.81 -2.32 -3.42
C GLN A 194 -3.61 -2.73 -2.55
N MET A 195 -3.14 -1.83 -1.70
CA MET A 195 -1.98 -2.08 -0.83
C MET A 195 -2.34 -2.60 0.55
N GLN A 196 -3.64 -2.75 0.89
CA GLN A 196 -4.09 -3.37 2.13
C GLN A 196 -3.89 -4.88 2.12
N GLY A 197 -3.66 -5.49 3.29
CA GLY A 197 -3.62 -6.95 3.44
C GLY A 197 -2.22 -7.51 3.66
N PHE A 198 -1.97 -8.69 3.11
CA PHE A 198 -0.78 -9.49 3.39
C PHE A 198 0.41 -9.16 2.50
N TYR A 199 1.58 -9.16 3.11
CA TYR A 199 2.90 -9.05 2.47
C TYR A 199 3.72 -10.26 2.86
N ILE A 200 3.91 -11.19 1.92
CA ILE A 200 4.59 -12.47 2.16
C ILE A 200 6.02 -12.38 1.66
N TYR A 201 6.97 -12.59 2.55
CA TYR A 201 8.39 -12.57 2.28
C TYR A 201 8.99 -13.97 2.42
N ARG A 202 9.91 -14.28 1.51
CA ARG A 202 10.75 -15.46 1.55
C ARG A 202 12.21 -15.03 1.38
N GLY A 203 13.01 -15.22 2.41
CA GLY A 203 14.40 -14.77 2.41
C GLY A 203 14.53 -13.28 2.05
N ASP A 204 13.71 -12.43 2.68
CA ASP A 204 13.62 -10.97 2.44
C ASP A 204 13.07 -10.54 1.07
N ARG A 205 12.86 -11.48 0.13
CA ARG A 205 12.21 -11.17 -1.13
C ARG A 205 10.69 -11.19 -0.95
N LEU A 206 10.04 -10.11 -1.35
CA LEU A 206 8.58 -10.04 -1.37
C LEU A 206 8.02 -10.93 -2.51
N LEU A 207 7.10 -11.82 -2.17
CA LEU A 207 6.39 -12.70 -3.10
C LEU A 207 4.99 -12.18 -3.42
N THR A 208 4.26 -11.78 -2.39
CA THR A 208 2.88 -11.29 -2.52
C THR A 208 2.76 -9.94 -1.83
N ALA A 209 2.12 -8.98 -2.49
CA ALA A 209 1.91 -7.63 -2.00
C ALA A 209 0.42 -7.28 -2.02
N GLY A 210 -0.16 -7.14 -0.85
CA GLY A 210 -1.57 -6.78 -0.67
C GLY A 210 -2.54 -7.95 -0.87
N GLY A 211 -3.81 -7.66 -0.60
CA GLY A 211 -4.89 -8.64 -0.65
C GLY A 211 -5.00 -9.51 0.59
N TRP A 212 -6.15 -10.17 0.74
CA TRP A 212 -6.51 -10.96 1.92
C TRP A 212 -6.39 -12.47 1.69
N LEU A 213 -5.60 -12.90 0.68
CA LEU A 213 -5.28 -14.31 0.36
C LEU A 213 -6.49 -15.21 0.15
N GLY A 214 -7.66 -14.65 -0.19
CA GLY A 214 -8.90 -15.42 -0.32
C GLY A 214 -9.40 -16.03 0.98
N LEU A 215 -8.99 -15.52 2.13
CA LEU A 215 -9.41 -16.01 3.45
C LEU A 215 -10.91 -15.78 3.69
N LYS A 216 -11.53 -16.76 4.36
CA LYS A 216 -12.97 -16.77 4.68
C LYS A 216 -13.19 -17.11 6.17
N PRO A 217 -12.71 -16.30 7.11
CA PRO A 217 -12.75 -16.66 8.53
C PRO A 217 -14.17 -16.81 9.10
N ASP A 218 -15.19 -16.23 8.45
CA ASP A 218 -16.62 -16.35 8.81
C ASP A 218 -17.45 -16.89 7.65
N GLY A 219 -16.85 -17.70 6.77
CA GLY A 219 -17.50 -18.21 5.56
C GLY A 219 -17.56 -17.19 4.41
N THR A 220 -17.38 -15.89 4.68
CA THR A 220 -17.39 -14.83 3.67
C THR A 220 -15.97 -14.43 3.27
N THR A 221 -15.74 -14.33 1.95
CA THR A 221 -14.43 -13.92 1.42
C THR A 221 -14.10 -12.49 1.84
N MET A 222 -12.91 -12.30 2.41
CA MET A 222 -12.41 -10.96 2.71
C MET A 222 -12.07 -10.23 1.41
N LEU A 223 -12.74 -9.12 1.14
CA LEU A 223 -12.47 -8.24 0.00
C LEU A 223 -11.62 -7.04 0.41
N GLN A 224 -11.00 -6.40 -0.57
CA GLN A 224 -10.28 -5.15 -0.40
C GLN A 224 -11.29 -4.00 -0.47
N GLU A 225 -11.49 -3.33 0.65
CA GLU A 225 -12.43 -2.24 0.83
C GLU A 225 -11.76 -1.05 1.49
N HIS A 226 -12.14 0.18 1.17
CA HIS A 226 -11.52 1.42 1.66
C HIS A 226 -11.41 1.51 3.19
N HIS A 227 -12.35 0.93 3.91
CA HIS A 227 -12.36 0.94 5.37
C HIS A 227 -11.16 0.21 6.00
N TYR A 228 -10.47 -0.62 5.23
CA TYR A 228 -9.35 -1.43 5.68
C TYR A 228 -8.01 -1.04 5.05
N ASP A 229 -7.96 0.06 4.30
CA ASP A 229 -6.80 0.55 3.55
C ASP A 229 -5.53 0.64 4.38
N LEU A 230 -5.66 0.93 5.67
CA LEU A 230 -4.54 1.10 6.58
C LEU A 230 -3.98 -0.23 7.12
N GLY A 231 -4.69 -1.35 6.94
CA GLY A 231 -4.29 -2.64 7.49
C GLY A 231 -3.25 -3.35 6.64
N ARG A 232 -2.08 -3.68 7.21
CA ARG A 232 -1.00 -4.43 6.55
C ARG A 232 -0.47 -5.52 7.46
N ILE A 233 -0.18 -6.69 6.89
CA ILE A 233 0.30 -7.86 7.62
C ILE A 233 1.54 -8.40 6.93
N CYS A 234 2.67 -8.35 7.62
CA CYS A 234 3.92 -8.97 7.21
C CYS A 234 3.92 -10.44 7.58
N VAL A 235 4.30 -11.31 6.66
CA VAL A 235 4.53 -12.74 6.90
C VAL A 235 5.89 -13.12 6.34
N ASP A 236 6.82 -13.47 7.20
CA ASP A 236 8.13 -13.98 6.83
C ASP A 236 8.12 -15.50 6.90
N ILE A 237 8.47 -16.16 5.79
CA ILE A 237 8.54 -17.62 5.68
C ILE A 237 9.97 -18.10 5.40
N SER A 238 10.36 -19.18 6.05
CA SER A 238 11.62 -19.88 5.74
C SER A 238 11.50 -20.69 4.45
N ASN A 239 12.63 -20.93 3.79
CA ASN A 239 12.75 -21.77 2.59
C ASN A 239 12.23 -23.21 2.80
N ASP A 240 12.24 -23.69 4.04
CA ASP A 240 11.75 -25.03 4.41
C ASP A 240 10.26 -25.22 4.11
N TYR A 241 9.51 -24.12 4.07
CA TYR A 241 8.05 -24.11 3.83
C TYR A 241 7.65 -23.75 2.40
N ASP A 242 8.61 -23.73 1.47
CA ASP A 242 8.35 -23.41 0.05
C ASP A 242 7.29 -24.32 -0.58
N PHE A 243 7.26 -25.59 -0.19
CA PHE A 243 6.32 -26.57 -0.71
C PHE A 243 4.92 -26.31 -0.14
N ASP A 244 4.81 -26.05 1.16
CA ASP A 244 3.54 -25.85 1.85
C ASP A 244 2.81 -24.60 1.36
N TRP A 245 3.57 -23.54 0.99
CA TRP A 245 3.02 -22.27 0.53
C TRP A 245 2.72 -22.23 -0.96
N ASP A 246 2.82 -23.34 -1.68
CA ASP A 246 2.56 -23.45 -3.12
C ASP A 246 3.09 -22.26 -3.92
N ILE A 247 4.40 -21.98 -3.72
CA ILE A 247 5.06 -20.86 -4.37
C ILE A 247 5.23 -21.13 -5.86
N ASP A 248 4.67 -20.29 -6.72
CA ASP A 248 4.74 -20.41 -8.16
C ASP A 248 6.18 -20.20 -8.72
N ILE A 249 6.42 -20.68 -9.94
CA ILE A 249 7.71 -20.58 -10.63
C ILE A 249 8.13 -19.09 -10.80
N LYS A 250 7.17 -18.23 -11.07
CA LYS A 250 7.39 -16.78 -11.24
C LYS A 250 7.66 -16.08 -9.91
N LYS A 251 7.41 -16.75 -8.77
CA LYS A 251 7.52 -16.18 -7.41
C LYS A 251 6.68 -14.91 -7.26
N SER A 252 5.47 -14.93 -7.82
CA SER A 252 4.52 -13.84 -7.82
C SER A 252 3.26 -14.14 -7.02
N LYS A 253 3.13 -15.38 -6.53
CA LYS A 253 2.00 -15.84 -5.75
C LYS A 253 2.47 -16.84 -4.70
N ALA A 254 1.94 -16.72 -3.49
CA ALA A 254 2.09 -17.67 -2.41
C ALA A 254 0.71 -17.95 -1.83
N THR A 255 0.33 -19.22 -1.75
CA THR A 255 -0.95 -19.66 -1.21
C THR A 255 -0.70 -20.24 0.18
N PRO A 256 -1.35 -19.72 1.24
CA PRO A 256 -1.13 -20.22 2.57
C PRO A 256 -1.67 -21.66 2.72
N PRO A 257 -0.93 -22.55 3.41
CA PRO A 257 -1.39 -23.90 3.71
C PRO A 257 -2.61 -23.88 4.64
N ASP A 258 -3.41 -24.92 4.60
CA ASP A 258 -4.70 -24.97 5.29
C ASP A 258 -4.55 -24.83 6.82
N TYR A 259 -3.50 -25.41 7.41
CA TYR A 259 -3.24 -25.31 8.86
C TYR A 259 -2.92 -23.89 9.35
N LEU A 260 -2.55 -22.96 8.47
CA LEU A 260 -2.31 -21.56 8.80
C LEU A 260 -3.53 -20.65 8.54
N ARG A 261 -4.50 -21.10 7.74
CA ARG A 261 -5.62 -20.25 7.30
C ARG A 261 -6.43 -19.70 8.46
N GLU A 262 -6.66 -20.49 9.50
CA GLU A 262 -7.40 -20.05 10.69
C GLU A 262 -6.64 -18.95 11.43
N THR A 263 -5.33 -19.16 11.69
CA THR A 263 -4.49 -18.15 12.37
C THR A 263 -4.38 -16.86 11.53
N LEU A 264 -4.12 -16.97 10.24
CA LEU A 264 -4.06 -15.80 9.34
C LEU A 264 -5.41 -15.08 9.29
N GLY A 265 -6.52 -15.82 9.27
CA GLY A 265 -7.88 -15.26 9.30
C GLY A 265 -8.16 -14.49 10.60
N ARG A 266 -7.77 -15.02 11.75
CA ARG A 266 -7.88 -14.37 13.06
C ARG A 266 -7.09 -13.07 13.11
N ILE A 267 -5.83 -13.08 12.64
CA ILE A 267 -4.97 -11.89 12.59
C ILE A 267 -5.56 -10.86 11.61
N ALA A 268 -6.00 -11.30 10.43
CA ALA A 268 -6.61 -10.42 9.43
C ALA A 268 -7.86 -9.72 9.95
N LYS A 269 -8.76 -10.45 10.64
CA LYS A 269 -9.94 -9.85 11.29
C LYS A 269 -9.55 -8.77 12.29
N ARG A 270 -8.55 -9.04 13.11
CA ARG A 270 -8.09 -8.12 14.14
C ARG A 270 -7.48 -6.85 13.52
N ILE A 271 -6.65 -7.00 12.49
CA ILE A 271 -6.07 -5.87 11.76
C ILE A 271 -7.13 -5.08 11.01
N ARG A 272 -8.08 -5.74 10.33
CA ARG A 272 -9.20 -5.05 9.66
C ARG A 272 -10.02 -4.24 10.66
N LYS A 273 -10.34 -4.79 11.82
CA LYS A 273 -11.04 -4.05 12.88
C LYS A 273 -10.26 -2.82 13.34
N MET A 274 -8.97 -2.97 13.63
CA MET A 274 -8.11 -1.85 14.04
C MET A 274 -7.97 -0.80 12.92
N ALA A 275 -7.87 -1.23 11.66
CA ALA A 275 -7.82 -0.34 10.50
C ALA A 275 -9.14 0.42 10.35
N TYR A 276 -10.28 -0.27 10.44
CA TYR A 276 -11.60 0.35 10.44
C TYR A 276 -11.74 1.38 11.56
N ASP A 277 -11.37 1.02 12.79
CA ASP A 277 -11.44 1.94 13.94
C ASP A 277 -10.53 3.16 13.73
N THR A 278 -9.39 3.00 13.06
CA THR A 278 -8.47 4.11 12.73
C THR A 278 -9.01 4.97 11.59
N TYR A 279 -9.57 4.34 10.56
CA TYR A 279 -10.20 5.02 9.43
C TYR A 279 -11.45 5.80 9.85
N SER A 280 -12.31 5.17 10.68
CA SER A 280 -13.55 5.74 11.18
C SER A 280 -13.33 6.77 12.29
N TYR A 281 -12.10 6.95 12.78
CA TYR A 281 -11.78 7.85 13.88
C TYR A 281 -12.13 9.33 13.59
N ARG A 282 -12.37 9.70 12.32
CA ARG A 282 -12.93 10.98 11.93
C ARG A 282 -14.36 11.22 12.43
N GLY A 283 -15.12 10.16 12.72
CA GLY A 283 -16.51 10.26 13.19
C GLY A 283 -16.66 10.40 14.71
N THR A 284 -15.66 9.97 15.47
CA THR A 284 -15.62 10.13 16.93
C THR A 284 -14.55 11.16 17.26
N GLN A 285 -14.94 12.43 17.23
CA GLN A 285 -14.05 13.48 17.69
C GLN A 285 -13.82 13.32 19.20
N LYS A 286 -12.74 12.58 19.58
CA LYS A 286 -12.10 12.94 20.84
C LYS A 286 -11.56 14.35 20.67
N PRO A 287 -11.73 15.22 21.68
CA PRO A 287 -11.19 16.56 21.59
C PRO A 287 -9.72 16.47 21.18
N LEU A 288 -9.39 17.01 20.00
CA LEU A 288 -8.02 17.09 19.52
C LEU A 288 -7.26 17.96 20.50
N LYS A 289 -6.51 17.33 21.41
CA LYS A 289 -5.49 18.05 22.19
C LYS A 289 -4.42 18.51 21.21
N LYS A 290 -4.56 19.74 20.69
CA LYS A 290 -3.42 20.43 20.08
C LYS A 290 -2.31 20.53 21.12
N LYS A 291 -1.06 20.67 20.68
CA LYS A 291 0.12 20.99 21.54
C LYS A 291 -0.13 22.19 22.49
N SER A 292 -1.15 23.01 22.23
CA SER A 292 -1.60 24.16 23.05
C SER A 292 -2.53 23.83 24.22
N GLY A 293 -2.93 22.55 24.42
CA GLY A 293 -3.82 22.15 25.52
C GLY A 293 -5.29 22.53 25.34
N LYS A 294 -5.68 23.15 24.23
CA LYS A 294 -7.06 23.62 23.96
C LYS A 294 -7.95 22.48 23.43
N VAL A 295 -9.21 22.47 23.90
CA VAL A 295 -10.20 21.43 23.59
C VAL A 295 -11.17 21.97 22.53
N TYR A 296 -11.30 21.30 21.40
CA TYR A 296 -12.30 21.60 20.38
C TYR A 296 -13.67 21.00 20.77
N ILE A 297 -14.75 21.77 20.61
CA ILE A 297 -16.12 21.33 20.89
C ILE A 297 -16.80 20.98 19.56
N PRO A 298 -17.07 19.68 19.28
CA PRO A 298 -17.66 19.27 18.01
C PRO A 298 -19.14 19.63 17.91
N LEU A 299 -19.58 19.96 16.70
CA LEU A 299 -21.01 20.19 16.40
C LEU A 299 -21.79 18.87 16.39
N TRP A 300 -21.16 17.77 16.02
CA TRP A 300 -21.77 16.45 15.96
C TRP A 300 -21.25 15.53 17.05
N ASN A 301 -22.14 14.80 17.71
CA ASN A 301 -21.79 13.68 18.58
C ASN A 301 -22.01 12.37 17.84
N THR A 302 -21.06 11.45 17.96
CA THR A 302 -21.24 10.07 17.53
C THR A 302 -21.64 9.23 18.74
N VAL A 303 -22.80 8.60 18.68
CA VAL A 303 -23.33 7.74 19.75
C VAL A 303 -23.31 6.30 19.28
N LYS A 304 -22.71 5.42 20.08
CA LYS A 304 -22.71 3.98 19.83
C LYS A 304 -23.67 3.30 20.81
N GLU A 305 -24.69 2.67 20.29
CA GLU A 305 -25.65 1.88 21.08
C GLU A 305 -25.02 0.57 21.57
N ARG A 306 -25.64 -0.03 22.59
CA ARG A 306 -25.23 -1.34 23.15
C ARG A 306 -25.29 -2.48 22.12
N ASN A 307 -26.16 -2.37 21.11
CA ASN A 307 -26.29 -3.31 19.99
C ASN A 307 -25.23 -3.12 18.89
N GLY A 308 -24.33 -2.14 19.05
CA GLY A 308 -23.27 -1.83 18.10
C GLY A 308 -23.66 -0.87 16.98
N LYS A 309 -24.92 -0.45 16.87
CA LYS A 309 -25.34 0.57 15.90
C LYS A 309 -24.78 1.94 16.28
N LEU A 310 -24.43 2.71 15.25
CA LEU A 310 -23.95 4.07 15.37
C LEU A 310 -25.02 5.03 14.88
N PHE A 311 -25.21 6.12 15.61
CA PHE A 311 -25.99 7.25 15.11
C PHE A 311 -25.28 8.57 15.43
N TYR A 312 -25.61 9.59 14.66
CA TYR A 312 -25.07 10.92 14.83
C TYR A 312 -26.15 11.81 15.43
N SER A 313 -25.77 12.61 16.41
CA SER A 313 -26.67 13.61 17.00
C SER A 313 -26.01 14.97 17.04
N ILE A 314 -26.79 16.02 16.93
CA ILE A 314 -26.26 17.37 17.08
C ILE A 314 -25.90 17.61 18.55
N ASN A 315 -24.77 18.23 18.81
CA ASN A 315 -24.29 18.55 20.15
C ASN A 315 -25.02 19.79 20.68
N SER A 316 -26.05 19.57 21.47
CA SER A 316 -26.82 20.67 22.09
C SER A 316 -26.00 21.52 23.08
N SER A 317 -24.87 21.02 23.54
CA SER A 317 -23.92 21.78 24.39
C SER A 317 -22.89 22.58 23.58
N HIS A 318 -22.98 22.54 22.25
CA HIS A 318 -22.12 23.37 21.40
C HIS A 318 -22.46 24.85 21.63
N PRO A 319 -21.47 25.74 21.87
CA PRO A 319 -21.69 27.14 22.27
C PRO A 319 -22.69 27.87 21.36
N TYR A 320 -22.57 27.73 20.04
CA TYR A 320 -23.48 28.37 19.08
C TYR A 320 -24.92 27.87 19.21
N ILE A 321 -25.13 26.54 19.34
CA ILE A 321 -26.48 25.99 19.50
C ILE A 321 -27.11 26.43 20.82
N LYS A 322 -26.29 26.43 21.86
CA LYS A 322 -26.76 26.89 23.18
C LYS A 322 -27.15 28.37 23.17
N ASP A 323 -26.32 29.22 22.58
CA ASP A 323 -26.57 30.67 22.42
C ASP A 323 -27.87 30.92 21.66
N VAL A 324 -28.09 30.24 20.52
CA VAL A 324 -29.34 30.37 19.74
C VAL A 324 -30.56 29.93 20.52
N LEU A 325 -30.47 28.81 21.25
CA LEU A 325 -31.61 28.28 22.02
C LEU A 325 -31.94 29.12 23.28
N GLU A 326 -30.94 29.76 23.89
CA GLU A 326 -31.12 30.62 25.06
C GLU A 326 -31.64 32.02 24.71
N ASN A 327 -31.34 32.52 23.52
CA ASN A 327 -31.74 33.85 23.04
C ASN A 327 -33.05 33.83 22.19
N THR A 328 -33.79 32.72 22.20
CA THR A 328 -34.99 32.54 21.41
C THR A 328 -36.18 32.18 22.31
N ASP A 329 -37.39 32.55 21.92
CA ASP A 329 -38.61 32.19 22.66
C ASP A 329 -38.81 30.66 22.71
N ILE A 330 -39.57 30.21 23.71
CA ILE A 330 -39.75 28.77 24.01
C ILE A 330 -40.34 28.00 22.83
N GLU A 331 -41.26 28.59 22.08
CA GLU A 331 -41.90 27.91 20.96
C GLU A 331 -40.95 27.72 19.78
N THR A 332 -40.20 28.76 19.44
CA THR A 332 -39.19 28.74 18.39
C THR A 332 -38.03 27.85 18.79
N ALA A 333 -37.57 27.87 20.04
CA ALA A 333 -36.52 26.96 20.54
C ALA A 333 -36.96 25.49 20.42
N ALA A 334 -38.25 25.17 20.67
CA ALA A 334 -38.79 23.82 20.48
C ALA A 334 -38.76 23.40 18.99
N LYS A 335 -39.14 24.31 18.08
CA LYS A 335 -39.08 24.07 16.62
C LYS A 335 -37.64 23.85 16.13
N ILE A 336 -36.66 24.64 16.60
CA ILE A 336 -35.23 24.49 16.29
C ILE A 336 -34.75 23.13 16.78
N LYS A 337 -35.04 22.72 18.01
CA LYS A 337 -34.63 21.40 18.54
C LYS A 337 -35.19 20.25 17.68
N LEU A 338 -36.46 20.37 17.23
CA LEU A 338 -37.07 19.38 16.33
C LEU A 338 -36.35 19.34 14.98
N LEU A 339 -36.03 20.51 14.40
CA LEU A 339 -35.31 20.61 13.13
C LEU A 339 -33.91 19.99 13.24
N LEU A 340 -33.15 20.28 14.28
CA LEU A 340 -31.84 19.70 14.54
C LEU A 340 -31.92 18.17 14.68
N LYS A 341 -32.99 17.67 15.31
CA LYS A 341 -33.24 16.22 15.40
C LYS A 341 -33.55 15.60 14.05
N LEU A 342 -34.38 16.25 13.22
CA LEU A 342 -34.64 15.80 11.85
C LEU A 342 -33.41 15.76 10.98
N ILE A 343 -32.57 16.78 11.07
CA ILE A 343 -31.28 16.82 10.36
C ILE A 343 -30.40 15.63 10.77
N ALA A 344 -30.34 15.31 12.06
CA ALA A 344 -29.55 14.19 12.57
C ALA A 344 -30.13 12.83 12.11
N GLU A 345 -31.43 12.65 12.05
CA GLU A 345 -32.11 11.40 11.60
C GLU A 345 -32.00 11.19 10.08
N THR A 346 -31.91 12.28 9.30
CA THR A 346 -31.95 12.23 7.84
C THR A 346 -30.55 12.35 7.17
N ILE A 347 -29.46 12.20 7.93
CA ILE A 347 -28.11 12.20 7.36
C ILE A 347 -28.03 11.12 6.28
N PRO A 348 -27.66 11.47 5.03
CA PRO A 348 -27.55 10.51 3.93
C PRO A 348 -26.26 9.67 4.05
N ALA A 349 -26.09 8.95 5.17
CA ALA A 349 -24.87 8.23 5.51
C ALA A 349 -24.48 7.18 4.44
N GLU A 350 -25.47 6.51 3.85
CA GLU A 350 -25.24 5.54 2.78
C GLU A 350 -24.73 6.20 1.50
N SER A 351 -25.33 7.34 1.10
CA SER A 351 -24.88 8.10 -0.09
C SER A 351 -23.50 8.69 0.13
N ILE A 352 -23.22 9.25 1.30
CA ILE A 352 -21.90 9.77 1.68
C ILE A 352 -20.87 8.64 1.65
N GLY A 353 -21.17 7.49 2.25
CA GLY A 353 -20.30 6.32 2.25
C GLY A 353 -20.03 5.79 0.83
N PHE A 354 -21.05 5.77 -0.02
CA PHE A 354 -20.94 5.33 -1.40
C PHE A 354 -20.08 6.29 -2.26
N GLU A 355 -20.27 7.61 -2.13
CA GLU A 355 -19.44 8.58 -2.86
C GLU A 355 -17.98 8.58 -2.38
N ILE A 356 -17.73 8.44 -1.09
CA ILE A 356 -16.38 8.26 -0.55
C ILE A 356 -15.74 6.99 -1.10
N SER A 357 -16.51 5.91 -1.25
CA SER A 357 -15.98 4.64 -1.77
C SER A 357 -15.64 4.67 -3.27
N LYS A 358 -16.27 5.52 -4.05
CA LYS A 358 -16.06 5.64 -5.50
C LYS A 358 -14.83 6.45 -5.91
N SER A 359 -14.34 7.33 -5.05
CA SER A 359 -13.34 8.31 -5.44
C SER A 359 -12.30 8.54 -4.34
N GLU A 360 -11.04 8.17 -4.64
CA GLU A 360 -9.89 8.47 -3.76
C GLU A 360 -9.62 9.98 -3.60
N SER A 361 -10.21 10.85 -4.41
CA SER A 361 -9.83 12.26 -4.51
C SER A 361 -10.98 13.28 -4.45
N LYS A 362 -12.25 12.88 -4.36
CA LYS A 362 -13.33 13.86 -4.22
C LYS A 362 -13.35 14.40 -2.79
N LYS A 363 -12.81 15.58 -2.61
CA LYS A 363 -13.10 16.42 -1.45
C LYS A 363 -14.57 16.88 -1.60
N PHE A 364 -15.37 16.75 -0.55
CA PHE A 364 -16.64 17.45 -0.47
C PHE A 364 -16.33 18.94 -0.43
N SER A 365 -16.80 19.71 -1.39
CA SER A 365 -16.67 21.17 -1.37
C SER A 365 -17.54 21.76 -0.24
N SER A 366 -17.07 22.83 0.36
CA SER A 366 -17.86 23.61 1.29
C SER A 366 -19.00 24.29 0.53
N PRO A 367 -20.24 24.30 1.04
CA PRO A 367 -21.34 25.08 0.46
C PRO A 367 -20.99 26.56 0.28
N TYR A 368 -20.09 27.09 1.12
CA TYR A 368 -19.68 28.50 1.12
C TYR A 368 -18.53 28.83 0.13
N GLU A 369 -17.97 27.84 -0.59
CA GLU A 369 -16.90 28.14 -1.58
C GLU A 369 -17.38 29.06 -2.71
N THR A 370 -18.70 29.08 -2.97
CA THR A 370 -19.34 29.90 -4.02
C THR A 370 -19.92 31.22 -3.51
N GLU A 371 -19.97 31.42 -2.19
CA GLU A 371 -20.65 32.56 -1.54
C GLU A 371 -19.77 33.19 -0.47
N PRO A 372 -18.69 33.91 -0.84
CA PRO A 372 -17.69 34.43 0.13
C PRO A 372 -18.23 35.48 1.09
N GLU A 373 -19.26 36.24 0.72
CA GLU A 373 -19.91 37.23 1.60
C GLU A 373 -20.74 36.55 2.70
N GLU A 374 -21.46 35.50 2.36
CA GLU A 374 -22.21 34.70 3.32
C GLU A 374 -21.26 33.96 4.27
N TYR A 375 -20.16 33.44 3.75
CA TYR A 375 -19.11 32.81 4.55
C TYR A 375 -18.56 33.76 5.63
N SER A 376 -18.25 35.02 5.23
CA SER A 376 -17.74 36.03 6.18
C SER A 376 -18.77 36.32 7.28
N ARG A 377 -20.07 36.49 6.90
CA ARG A 377 -21.14 36.77 7.85
C ARG A 377 -21.36 35.63 8.85
N VAL A 378 -21.34 34.40 8.36
CA VAL A 378 -21.46 33.20 9.22
C VAL A 378 -20.27 33.10 10.17
N LYS A 379 -19.06 33.39 9.69
CA LYS A 379 -17.85 33.40 10.51
C LYS A 379 -17.93 34.41 11.65
N ASP A 380 -18.35 35.63 11.36
CA ASP A 380 -18.47 36.70 12.36
C ASP A 380 -19.54 36.40 13.40
N GLU A 381 -20.67 35.86 12.98
CA GLU A 381 -21.76 35.48 13.90
C GLU A 381 -21.38 34.32 14.81
N LEU A 382 -20.65 33.32 14.28
CA LEU A 382 -20.13 32.24 15.10
C LEU A 382 -19.16 32.76 16.15
N VAL A 383 -18.23 33.66 15.79
CA VAL A 383 -17.29 34.26 16.74
C VAL A 383 -18.04 34.99 17.85
N GLN A 384 -19.00 35.83 17.49
CA GLN A 384 -19.78 36.57 18.49
C GLN A 384 -20.56 35.63 19.41
N SER A 385 -21.12 34.56 18.88
CA SER A 385 -21.83 33.56 19.68
C SER A 385 -20.93 32.86 20.69
N PHE A 386 -19.70 32.47 20.27
CA PHE A 386 -18.74 31.85 21.17
C PHE A 386 -18.29 32.82 22.29
N VAL A 387 -18.13 34.11 21.96
CA VAL A 387 -17.81 35.16 22.95
C VAL A 387 -18.95 35.34 23.94
N ARG A 388 -20.23 35.38 23.48
CA ARG A 388 -21.43 35.45 24.37
C ARG A 388 -21.48 34.25 25.32
N GLN A 389 -20.96 33.09 24.92
CA GLN A 389 -20.90 31.90 25.77
C GLN A 389 -19.64 31.84 26.64
N GLY A 390 -18.88 32.95 26.76
CA GLY A 390 -17.78 33.10 27.70
C GLY A 390 -16.40 32.72 27.17
N MET A 391 -16.20 32.55 25.85
CA MET A 391 -14.88 32.40 25.25
C MET A 391 -14.21 33.77 25.06
N SER A 392 -12.89 33.79 25.10
CA SER A 392 -12.15 34.97 24.65
C SER A 392 -12.24 35.13 23.13
N GLU A 393 -12.13 36.35 22.62
CA GLU A 393 -12.26 36.64 21.18
C GLU A 393 -11.25 35.85 20.32
N ASP A 394 -10.00 35.73 20.81
CA ASP A 394 -8.95 34.99 20.12
C ASP A 394 -9.25 33.46 20.08
N GLU A 395 -9.75 32.93 21.19
CA GLU A 395 -10.19 31.50 21.24
C GLU A 395 -11.38 31.24 20.35
N ALA A 396 -12.35 32.15 20.31
CA ALA A 396 -13.53 32.05 19.45
C ALA A 396 -13.13 32.06 17.96
N LYS A 397 -12.25 32.99 17.54
CA LYS A 397 -11.74 33.03 16.16
C LYS A 397 -11.02 31.74 15.78
N GLU A 398 -10.16 31.21 16.65
CA GLU A 398 -9.43 29.96 16.39
C GLU A 398 -10.39 28.75 16.28
N GLN A 399 -11.43 28.69 17.11
CA GLN A 399 -12.45 27.63 17.05
C GLN A 399 -13.26 27.71 15.77
N VAL A 400 -13.68 28.89 15.35
CA VAL A 400 -14.45 29.09 14.13
C VAL A 400 -13.63 28.74 12.88
N GLU A 401 -12.35 29.14 12.82
CA GLU A 401 -11.45 28.74 11.74
C GLU A 401 -11.31 27.23 11.66
N PHE A 402 -11.23 26.55 12.79
CA PHE A 402 -11.16 25.09 12.81
C PHE A 402 -12.45 24.43 12.31
N ILE A 403 -13.62 24.96 12.69
CA ILE A 403 -14.94 24.44 12.26
C ILE A 403 -15.14 24.58 10.74
N LEU A 404 -14.79 25.74 10.20
CA LEU A 404 -15.06 26.09 8.81
C LEU A 404 -14.00 25.55 7.82
N ASN A 405 -12.83 25.12 8.32
CA ASN A 405 -11.76 24.54 7.50
C ASN A 405 -11.63 23.01 7.63
N LEU A 406 -12.59 22.37 8.29
CA LEU A 406 -12.72 20.90 8.33
C LEU A 406 -13.32 20.36 7.06
#